data_a61f0f72b469bebc26a29ab6fd3e2ade
#
_entry.id   a61f0f72b469bebc26a29ab6fd3e2ade
#
_cell.length_a   1.000
_cell.length_b   1.000
_cell.length_c   1.000
_cell.angle_alpha   90.00
_cell.angle_beta   90.00
_cell.angle_gamma   90.00
#
_symmetry.space_group_name_H-M   'P 1'
#
loop_
_entity.id
_entity.type
_entity.pdbx_description
1 polymer ?
#
loop_
_entity_poly.entity_id
_entity_poly.type
_entity_poly.pdbx_seq_one_letter_code
_entity_poly.pdbx_strand_id
1 'polypeptide(L)'
;IKKIRASYYLLGALLGKYKKAEVPLPGGCNIGSRPIDQHLKGFRALGAEVNIRHGAIMASASDLHGSHIFMDMVSVGATINVMMAASMARGNTTIENAAKEPHVVDVANFLNSMGANIKGAGTDVIRIKGVDTLHGTSYAVVPDMIEAGTYMFAAAATKGDVLVKNVIPKHLEATSAKLIEVGCEIQEFDDAVRVIA
;
A
#
# COMPACT_ATOMS: atom_id res chain seq x y z
N ILE A 1 -12.93 14.13 1.84
CA ILE A 1 -12.74 12.66 1.82
C ILE A 1 -13.26 12.06 0.51
N LYS A 2 -14.52 12.30 0.10
CA LYS A 2 -15.11 11.73 -1.15
C LYS A 2 -14.30 11.99 -2.43
N LYS A 3 -13.51 13.07 -2.49
CA LYS A 3 -12.69 13.44 -3.65
C LYS A 3 -11.28 12.84 -3.64
N ILE A 4 -10.89 12.16 -2.57
CA ILE A 4 -9.54 11.60 -2.39
C ILE A 4 -9.65 10.08 -2.39
N ARG A 5 -9.07 9.44 -3.42
CA ARG A 5 -9.12 7.98 -3.51
C ARG A 5 -8.44 7.29 -2.33
N ALA A 6 -7.32 7.80 -1.86
CA ALA A 6 -6.60 7.24 -0.71
C ALA A 6 -7.41 7.20 0.59
N SER A 7 -8.59 7.84 0.64
CA SER A 7 -9.46 7.80 1.83
C SER A 7 -9.89 6.39 2.26
N TYR A 8 -9.89 5.42 1.35
CA TYR A 8 -10.25 4.04 1.70
C TYR A 8 -9.20 3.34 2.59
N TYR A 9 -7.96 3.83 2.67
CA TYR A 9 -6.97 3.32 3.63
C TYR A 9 -7.39 3.57 5.08
N LEU A 10 -8.25 4.55 5.33
CA LEU A 10 -8.84 4.77 6.65
C LEU A 10 -9.66 3.57 7.14
N LEU A 11 -10.20 2.74 6.23
CA LEU A 11 -10.97 1.55 6.62
C LEU A 11 -10.15 0.59 7.48
N GLY A 12 -8.96 0.20 7.02
CA GLY A 12 -8.09 -0.73 7.74
C GLY A 12 -7.62 -0.16 9.08
N ALA A 13 -7.19 1.10 9.09
CA ALA A 13 -6.71 1.77 10.29
C ALA A 13 -7.81 1.94 11.35
N LEU A 14 -9.00 2.42 10.95
CA LEU A 14 -10.13 2.62 11.86
C LEU A 14 -10.69 1.29 12.35
N LEU A 15 -10.82 0.30 11.47
CA LEU A 15 -11.31 -1.03 11.83
C LEU A 15 -10.36 -1.71 12.83
N GLY A 16 -9.05 -1.66 12.60
CA GLY A 16 -8.06 -2.18 13.51
C GLY A 16 -8.16 -1.55 14.90
N LYS A 17 -8.20 -0.22 14.95
CA LYS A 17 -8.17 0.54 16.21
C LYS A 17 -9.50 0.56 16.94
N TYR A 18 -10.59 0.85 16.23
CA TYR A 18 -11.90 1.13 16.83
C TYR A 18 -12.93 0.03 16.64
N LYS A 19 -12.59 -1.04 15.92
CA LYS A 19 -13.50 -2.14 15.55
C LYS A 19 -14.71 -1.65 14.75
N LYS A 20 -14.67 -0.42 14.26
CA LYS A 20 -15.71 0.22 13.46
C LYS A 20 -15.10 1.23 12.51
N ALA A 21 -15.54 1.20 11.26
CA ALA A 21 -15.15 2.16 10.23
C ALA A 21 -16.34 2.48 9.33
N GLU A 22 -16.49 3.75 8.99
CA GLU A 22 -17.41 4.22 7.95
C GLU A 22 -16.66 5.19 7.05
N VAL A 23 -16.48 4.81 5.80
CA VAL A 23 -15.74 5.61 4.81
C VAL A 23 -16.55 5.68 3.52
N PRO A 24 -16.74 6.87 2.95
CA PRO A 24 -17.39 7.01 1.65
C PRO A 24 -16.67 6.17 0.58
N LEU A 25 -17.43 5.64 -0.38
CA LEU A 25 -16.83 4.98 -1.55
C LEU A 25 -15.80 5.91 -2.18
N PRO A 26 -14.61 5.40 -2.50
CA PRO A 26 -13.51 6.21 -2.98
C PRO A 26 -13.83 6.81 -4.36
N GLY A 27 -13.73 8.12 -4.46
CA GLY A 27 -13.84 8.88 -5.69
C GLY A 27 -12.49 9.47 -6.11
N GLY A 28 -12.51 10.44 -7.01
CA GLY A 28 -11.36 11.29 -7.32
C GLY A 28 -10.41 10.79 -8.42
N CYS A 29 -10.52 9.55 -8.85
CA CYS A 29 -9.66 9.00 -9.91
C CYS A 29 -10.52 8.23 -10.90
N ASN A 30 -10.85 8.85 -12.02
CA ASN A 30 -11.77 8.27 -13.03
C ASN A 30 -11.01 7.54 -14.16
N ILE A 31 -10.18 6.55 -13.79
CA ILE A 31 -9.35 5.76 -14.72
C ILE A 31 -9.95 4.35 -14.96
N GLY A 32 -11.27 4.20 -14.87
CA GLY A 32 -11.96 2.93 -15.03
C GLY A 32 -12.44 2.32 -13.71
N SER A 33 -13.01 1.10 -13.82
CA SER A 33 -13.51 0.35 -12.66
C SER A 33 -12.33 -0.04 -11.75
N ARG A 34 -12.43 0.31 -10.48
CA ARG A 34 -11.42 -0.04 -9.47
C ARG A 34 -12.12 -0.65 -8.26
N PRO A 35 -12.45 -1.94 -8.34
CA PRO A 35 -13.22 -2.63 -7.31
C PRO A 35 -12.45 -2.67 -5.99
N ILE A 36 -13.21 -2.78 -4.90
CA ILE A 36 -12.70 -2.88 -3.52
C ILE A 36 -13.01 -4.25 -2.90
N ASP A 37 -13.38 -5.21 -3.73
CA ASP A 37 -13.77 -6.58 -3.35
C ASP A 37 -12.70 -7.27 -2.50
N GLN A 38 -11.41 -7.15 -2.87
CA GLN A 38 -10.31 -7.75 -2.12
C GLN A 38 -10.15 -7.12 -0.73
N HIS A 39 -10.44 -5.83 -0.56
CA HIS A 39 -10.46 -5.19 0.76
C HIS A 39 -11.57 -5.77 1.62
N LEU A 40 -12.78 -5.88 1.05
CA LEU A 40 -13.95 -6.40 1.77
C LEU A 40 -13.75 -7.89 2.12
N LYS A 41 -13.17 -8.68 1.21
CA LYS A 41 -12.80 -10.08 1.44
C LYS A 41 -11.87 -10.20 2.65
N GLY A 42 -10.80 -9.42 2.67
CA GLY A 42 -9.83 -9.44 3.76
C GLY A 42 -10.44 -9.05 5.10
N PHE A 43 -11.26 -8.00 5.16
CA PHE A 43 -11.93 -7.60 6.41
C PHE A 43 -12.92 -8.66 6.91
N ARG A 44 -13.69 -9.28 6.01
CA ARG A 44 -14.60 -10.39 6.38
C ARG A 44 -13.84 -11.59 6.92
N ALA A 45 -12.70 -11.93 6.33
CA ALA A 45 -11.84 -13.00 6.82
C ALA A 45 -11.29 -12.72 8.23
N LEU A 46 -11.06 -11.45 8.57
CA LEU A 46 -10.70 -11.01 9.93
C LEU A 46 -11.90 -10.98 10.90
N GLY A 47 -13.10 -11.36 10.48
CA GLY A 47 -14.29 -11.40 11.32
C GLY A 47 -15.14 -10.12 11.31
N ALA A 48 -14.87 -9.18 10.40
CA ALA A 48 -15.70 -7.99 10.30
C ALA A 48 -16.94 -8.20 9.42
N GLU A 49 -18.07 -7.63 9.86
CA GLU A 49 -19.22 -7.40 9.00
C GLU A 49 -18.96 -6.18 8.12
N VAL A 50 -19.10 -6.35 6.81
CA VAL A 50 -18.86 -5.27 5.85
C VAL A 50 -20.03 -5.13 4.90
N ASN A 51 -20.60 -3.93 4.88
CA ASN A 51 -21.73 -3.54 4.06
C ASN A 51 -21.43 -2.25 3.29
N ILE A 52 -22.06 -2.11 2.12
CA ILE A 52 -22.04 -0.86 1.36
C ILE A 52 -23.47 -0.31 1.38
N ARG A 53 -23.66 0.86 1.99
CA ARG A 53 -24.96 1.54 2.08
C ARG A 53 -24.78 3.04 1.84
N HIS A 54 -25.72 3.65 1.13
CA HIS A 54 -25.75 5.09 0.88
C HIS A 54 -24.42 5.68 0.35
N GLY A 55 -23.70 4.91 -0.48
CA GLY A 55 -22.42 5.32 -1.02
C GLY A 55 -21.26 5.34 -0.01
N ALA A 56 -21.38 4.64 1.11
CA ALA A 56 -20.32 4.45 2.10
C ALA A 56 -20.07 2.96 2.37
N ILE A 57 -18.84 2.62 2.68
CA ILE A 57 -18.42 1.31 3.18
C ILE A 57 -18.50 1.38 4.69
N MET A 58 -19.27 0.48 5.26
CA MET A 58 -19.42 0.34 6.70
C MET A 58 -18.82 -1.00 7.11
N ALA A 59 -17.82 -0.97 7.97
CA ALA A 59 -17.19 -2.16 8.52
C ALA A 59 -17.28 -2.14 10.05
N SER A 60 -17.63 -3.25 10.67
CA SER A 60 -17.69 -3.38 12.13
C SER A 60 -17.36 -4.81 12.56
N ALA A 61 -16.76 -4.93 13.74
CA ALA A 61 -16.47 -6.22 14.36
C ALA A 61 -16.63 -6.11 15.87
N SER A 62 -17.16 -7.14 16.52
CA SER A 62 -17.10 -7.26 17.97
C SER A 62 -15.67 -7.62 18.42
N ASP A 63 -15.01 -8.46 17.64
CA ASP A 63 -13.60 -8.85 17.80
C ASP A 63 -13.01 -9.11 16.42
N LEU A 64 -11.77 -8.66 16.19
CA LEU A 64 -10.99 -9.02 15.01
C LEU A 64 -10.06 -10.17 15.36
N HIS A 65 -10.07 -11.19 14.54
CA HIS A 65 -9.21 -12.37 14.74
C HIS A 65 -8.34 -12.66 13.52
N GLY A 66 -7.17 -13.21 13.77
CA GLY A 66 -6.24 -13.62 12.73
C GLY A 66 -6.83 -14.71 11.82
N SER A 67 -6.45 -14.66 10.56
CA SER A 67 -6.95 -15.56 9.53
C SER A 67 -5.92 -15.79 8.43
N HIS A 68 -6.11 -16.85 7.67
CA HIS A 68 -5.40 -17.10 6.42
C HIS A 68 -6.18 -16.46 5.25
N ILE A 69 -5.57 -15.52 4.55
CA ILE A 69 -6.22 -14.69 3.53
C ILE A 69 -5.45 -14.82 2.23
N PHE A 70 -6.04 -15.46 1.24
CA PHE A 70 -5.52 -15.51 -0.12
C PHE A 70 -6.15 -14.37 -0.94
N MET A 71 -5.32 -13.50 -1.51
CA MET A 71 -5.76 -12.45 -2.43
C MET A 71 -5.97 -13.04 -3.82
N ASP A 72 -7.20 -12.97 -4.36
CA ASP A 72 -7.51 -13.54 -5.69
C ASP A 72 -6.73 -12.84 -6.80
N MET A 73 -6.38 -11.58 -6.56
CA MET A 73 -5.47 -10.80 -7.39
C MET A 73 -4.56 -9.95 -6.51
N VAL A 74 -3.35 -9.71 -6.96
CA VAL A 74 -2.40 -8.81 -6.29
C VAL A 74 -3.01 -7.42 -6.24
N SER A 75 -3.15 -6.89 -5.03
CA SER A 75 -3.74 -5.56 -4.79
C SER A 75 -2.98 -4.84 -3.67
N VAL A 76 -2.27 -3.78 -4.03
CA VAL A 76 -1.55 -2.92 -3.08
C VAL A 76 -2.49 -2.40 -1.99
N GLY A 77 -3.61 -1.81 -2.42
CA GLY A 77 -4.56 -1.21 -1.50
C GLY A 77 -5.16 -2.22 -0.53
N ALA A 78 -5.56 -3.41 -1.00
CA ALA A 78 -6.10 -4.45 -0.15
C ALA A 78 -5.04 -5.00 0.81
N THR A 79 -3.81 -5.26 0.33
CA THR A 79 -2.70 -5.72 1.16
C THR A 79 -2.44 -4.76 2.32
N ILE A 80 -2.31 -3.46 2.04
CA ILE A 80 -2.07 -2.43 3.07
C ILE A 80 -3.25 -2.34 4.05
N ASN A 81 -4.49 -2.29 3.56
CA ASN A 81 -5.68 -2.18 4.41
C ASN A 81 -5.84 -3.38 5.34
N VAL A 82 -5.68 -4.59 4.80
CA VAL A 82 -5.76 -5.82 5.60
C VAL A 82 -4.61 -5.87 6.60
N MET A 83 -3.40 -5.50 6.21
CA MET A 83 -2.22 -5.44 7.08
C MET A 83 -2.45 -4.49 8.27
N MET A 84 -3.01 -3.30 8.04
CA MET A 84 -3.34 -2.35 9.11
C MET A 84 -4.39 -2.92 10.08
N ALA A 85 -5.47 -3.51 9.57
CA ALA A 85 -6.50 -4.11 10.41
C ALA A 85 -5.98 -5.32 11.19
N ALA A 86 -5.21 -6.20 10.54
CA ALA A 86 -4.65 -7.41 11.13
C ALA A 86 -3.60 -7.14 12.21
N SER A 87 -2.92 -5.97 12.15
CA SER A 87 -1.92 -5.59 13.16
C SER A 87 -2.49 -5.52 14.58
N MET A 88 -3.80 -5.31 14.72
CA MET A 88 -4.50 -5.27 15.99
C MET A 88 -5.61 -6.34 16.10
N ALA A 89 -5.56 -7.38 15.26
CA ALA A 89 -6.45 -8.54 15.35
C ALA A 89 -5.84 -9.59 16.27
N ARG A 90 -6.67 -10.29 17.06
CA ARG A 90 -6.20 -11.32 17.97
C ARG A 90 -5.68 -12.54 17.19
N GLY A 91 -4.45 -12.97 17.49
CA GLY A 91 -3.84 -14.15 16.90
C GLY A 91 -2.95 -13.85 15.70
N ASN A 92 -2.88 -14.77 14.76
CA ASN A 92 -1.97 -14.68 13.61
C ASN A 92 -2.76 -14.55 12.31
N THR A 93 -2.33 -13.63 11.46
CA THR A 93 -2.84 -13.48 10.09
C THR A 93 -1.74 -13.83 9.10
N THR A 94 -2.09 -14.56 8.06
CA THR A 94 -1.23 -14.77 6.87
C THR A 94 -1.96 -14.22 5.66
N ILE A 95 -1.30 -13.31 4.94
CA ILE A 95 -1.78 -12.80 3.66
C ILE A 95 -0.94 -13.45 2.58
N GLU A 96 -1.56 -14.21 1.67
CA GLU A 96 -0.92 -14.82 0.50
C GLU A 96 -1.32 -14.08 -0.79
N ASN A 97 -0.46 -14.16 -1.79
CA ASN A 97 -0.53 -13.38 -3.03
C ASN A 97 -0.58 -11.87 -2.74
N ALA A 98 0.18 -11.45 -1.72
CA ALA A 98 0.31 -10.07 -1.29
C ALA A 98 1.06 -9.22 -2.32
N ALA A 99 0.76 -7.93 -2.34
CA ALA A 99 1.52 -6.94 -3.09
C ALA A 99 2.92 -6.74 -2.50
N LYS A 100 3.92 -6.50 -3.35
CA LYS A 100 5.36 -6.48 -3.00
C LYS A 100 5.99 -5.09 -3.12
N GLU A 101 5.24 -4.12 -3.57
CA GLU A 101 5.71 -2.79 -3.89
C GLU A 101 6.37 -2.11 -2.67
N PRO A 102 7.37 -1.23 -2.91
CA PRO A 102 8.14 -0.58 -1.86
C PRO A 102 7.30 0.09 -0.77
N HIS A 103 6.19 0.72 -1.12
CA HIS A 103 5.31 1.37 -0.16
C HIS A 103 4.49 0.39 0.71
N VAL A 104 4.32 -0.88 0.28
CA VAL A 104 3.78 -1.94 1.14
C VAL A 104 4.80 -2.29 2.23
N VAL A 105 6.07 -2.38 1.85
CA VAL A 105 7.19 -2.61 2.78
C VAL A 105 7.32 -1.44 3.75
N ASP A 106 7.21 -0.21 3.25
CA ASP A 106 7.32 1.00 4.05
C ASP A 106 6.21 1.09 5.12
N VAL A 107 4.95 0.77 4.76
CA VAL A 107 3.85 0.69 5.74
C VAL A 107 4.09 -0.39 6.78
N ALA A 108 4.62 -1.57 6.39
CA ALA A 108 4.96 -2.62 7.34
C ALA A 108 6.06 -2.18 8.32
N ASN A 109 7.10 -1.49 7.82
CA ASN A 109 8.18 -0.94 8.63
C ASN A 109 7.67 0.14 9.59
N PHE A 110 6.80 1.03 9.09
CA PHE A 110 6.15 2.05 9.92
C PHE A 110 5.33 1.42 11.04
N LEU A 111 4.47 0.44 10.74
CA LEU A 111 3.68 -0.27 11.75
C LEU A 111 4.58 -1.02 12.75
N ASN A 112 5.65 -1.67 12.29
CA ASN A 112 6.62 -2.35 13.16
C ASN A 112 7.33 -1.35 14.08
N SER A 113 7.64 -0.14 13.61
CA SER A 113 8.21 0.93 14.45
C SER A 113 7.22 1.45 15.50
N MET A 114 5.91 1.20 15.31
CA MET A 114 4.85 1.46 16.29
C MET A 114 4.60 0.29 17.25
N GLY A 115 5.34 -0.83 17.10
CA GLY A 115 5.22 -2.02 17.95
C GLY A 115 4.39 -3.16 17.32
N ALA A 116 4.02 -3.09 16.05
CA ALA A 116 3.41 -4.22 15.35
C ALA A 116 4.42 -5.37 15.14
N ASN A 117 3.92 -6.54 14.77
CA ASN A 117 4.74 -7.70 14.44
C ASN A 117 4.38 -8.22 13.05
N ILE A 118 5.01 -7.64 12.04
CA ILE A 118 4.79 -7.92 10.62
C ILE A 118 6.08 -8.43 10.00
N LYS A 119 6.01 -9.56 9.30
CA LYS A 119 7.14 -10.19 8.61
C LYS A 119 6.75 -10.57 7.18
N GLY A 120 7.71 -10.56 6.27
CA GLY A 120 7.52 -10.99 4.88
C GLY A 120 6.99 -9.90 3.94
N ALA A 121 6.85 -8.65 4.38
CA ALA A 121 6.55 -7.55 3.47
C ALA A 121 7.62 -7.45 2.38
N GLY A 122 7.19 -7.23 1.13
CA GLY A 122 8.08 -7.31 -0.05
C GLY A 122 8.13 -8.70 -0.68
N THR A 123 7.50 -9.70 -0.06
CA THR A 123 7.28 -11.03 -0.65
C THR A 123 5.79 -11.26 -0.91
N ASP A 124 5.44 -12.38 -1.53
CA ASP A 124 4.05 -12.77 -1.77
C ASP A 124 3.31 -13.27 -0.51
N VAL A 125 4.03 -13.47 0.60
CA VAL A 125 3.45 -13.93 1.86
C VAL A 125 3.83 -13.01 3.01
N ILE A 126 2.82 -12.35 3.58
CA ILE A 126 2.98 -11.49 4.76
C ILE A 126 2.36 -12.19 5.97
N ARG A 127 3.12 -12.27 7.06
CA ARG A 127 2.70 -12.85 8.33
C ARG A 127 2.63 -11.77 9.39
N ILE A 128 1.51 -11.70 10.08
CA ILE A 128 1.21 -10.68 11.07
C ILE A 128 0.78 -11.37 12.36
N LYS A 129 1.47 -11.10 13.46
CA LYS A 129 0.98 -11.42 14.78
C LYS A 129 0.35 -10.17 15.37
N GLY A 130 -0.94 -10.21 15.62
CA GLY A 130 -1.66 -9.06 16.17
C GLY A 130 -1.16 -8.68 17.56
N VAL A 131 -1.24 -7.39 17.86
CA VAL A 131 -0.85 -6.80 19.14
C VAL A 131 -2.01 -6.02 19.76
N ASP A 132 -2.04 -5.91 21.09
CA ASP A 132 -3.12 -5.22 21.79
C ASP A 132 -3.05 -3.70 21.62
N THR A 133 -1.85 -3.14 21.48
CA THR A 133 -1.61 -1.71 21.38
C THR A 133 -0.50 -1.38 20.41
N LEU A 134 -0.62 -0.24 19.76
CA LEU A 134 0.44 0.42 19.00
C LEU A 134 0.76 1.75 19.66
N HIS A 135 2.03 2.13 19.66
CA HIS A 135 2.50 3.42 20.19
C HIS A 135 2.86 4.41 19.10
N GLY A 136 3.05 5.67 19.46
CA GLY A 136 3.55 6.68 18.56
C GLY A 136 5.03 6.47 18.22
N THR A 137 5.42 6.93 17.04
CA THR A 137 6.82 6.85 16.56
C THR A 137 7.17 8.06 15.70
N SER A 138 8.47 8.31 15.52
CA SER A 138 9.00 9.21 14.50
C SER A 138 9.49 8.34 13.35
N TYR A 139 9.03 8.62 12.13
CA TYR A 139 9.30 7.79 10.95
C TYR A 139 9.50 8.67 9.71
N ALA A 140 10.52 8.39 8.94
CA ALA A 140 10.76 9.02 7.65
C ALA A 140 10.18 8.13 6.55
N VAL A 141 9.19 8.66 5.83
CA VAL A 141 8.58 7.96 4.68
C VAL A 141 9.59 7.85 3.54
N VAL A 142 9.63 6.70 2.87
CA VAL A 142 10.50 6.51 1.71
C VAL A 142 10.12 7.45 0.55
N PRO A 143 11.08 7.81 -0.32
CA PRO A 143 10.79 8.59 -1.53
C PRO A 143 9.71 7.95 -2.40
N ASP A 144 8.83 8.78 -2.96
CA ASP A 144 7.74 8.33 -3.83
C ASP A 144 8.26 7.90 -5.19
N MET A 145 8.29 6.59 -5.44
CA MET A 145 8.71 6.03 -6.72
C MET A 145 7.78 6.43 -7.89
N ILE A 146 6.53 6.74 -7.62
CA ILE A 146 5.57 7.15 -8.65
C ILE A 146 5.85 8.59 -9.09
N GLU A 147 6.14 9.48 -8.14
CA GLU A 147 6.57 10.85 -8.43
C GLU A 147 7.89 10.84 -9.21
N ALA A 148 8.89 10.10 -8.71
CA ALA A 148 10.19 9.98 -9.37
C ALA A 148 10.04 9.45 -10.81
N GLY A 149 9.32 8.36 -11.01
CA GLY A 149 9.05 7.78 -12.33
C GLY A 149 8.33 8.76 -13.26
N THR A 150 7.42 9.57 -12.73
CA THR A 150 6.72 10.61 -13.52
C THR A 150 7.72 11.63 -14.10
N TYR A 151 8.68 12.11 -13.31
CA TYR A 151 9.73 13.01 -13.80
C TYR A 151 10.68 12.32 -14.78
N MET A 152 11.01 11.05 -14.57
CA MET A 152 11.79 10.26 -15.53
C MET A 152 11.09 10.16 -16.89
N PHE A 153 9.79 9.86 -16.91
CA PHE A 153 9.00 9.84 -18.14
C PHE A 153 8.85 11.24 -18.77
N ALA A 154 8.75 12.30 -17.96
CA ALA A 154 8.71 13.66 -18.46
C ALA A 154 10.02 14.02 -19.17
N ALA A 155 11.18 13.63 -18.64
CA ALA A 155 12.47 13.82 -19.31
C ALA A 155 12.49 13.11 -20.66
N ALA A 156 12.08 11.85 -20.72
CA ALA A 156 11.99 11.09 -21.96
C ALA A 156 11.06 11.74 -23.00
N ALA A 157 9.85 12.16 -22.57
CA ALA A 157 8.86 12.76 -23.45
C ALA A 157 9.30 14.11 -24.03
N THR A 158 10.16 14.85 -23.34
CA THR A 158 10.63 16.18 -23.76
C THR A 158 12.03 16.15 -24.40
N LYS A 159 12.63 14.97 -24.59
CA LYS A 159 14.01 14.79 -25.05
C LYS A 159 14.99 15.58 -24.19
N GLY A 160 14.80 15.48 -22.88
CA GLY A 160 15.57 16.24 -21.90
C GLY A 160 16.71 15.43 -21.26
N ASP A 161 17.47 16.13 -20.43
CA ASP A 161 18.50 15.57 -19.55
C ASP A 161 18.19 16.00 -18.11
N VAL A 162 17.71 15.07 -17.30
CA VAL A 162 17.20 15.35 -15.95
C VAL A 162 17.81 14.41 -14.91
N LEU A 163 18.32 14.99 -13.84
CA LEU A 163 18.77 14.26 -12.66
C LEU A 163 17.69 14.31 -11.57
N VAL A 164 17.07 13.17 -11.29
CA VAL A 164 16.09 12.99 -10.21
C VAL A 164 16.84 12.57 -8.95
N LYS A 165 16.81 13.41 -7.92
CA LYS A 165 17.55 13.23 -6.67
C LYS A 165 16.66 12.79 -5.51
N ASN A 166 17.28 12.32 -4.42
CA ASN A 166 16.61 11.83 -3.21
C ASN A 166 15.63 10.70 -3.54
N VAL A 167 16.05 9.75 -4.33
CA VAL A 167 15.29 8.57 -4.72
C VAL A 167 16.04 7.30 -4.33
N ILE A 168 15.36 6.19 -4.35
CA ILE A 168 15.97 4.86 -4.19
C ILE A 168 15.97 4.21 -5.58
N PRO A 169 17.12 4.16 -6.29
CA PRO A 169 17.18 3.65 -7.68
C PRO A 169 16.59 2.27 -7.84
N LYS A 170 16.78 1.39 -6.84
CA LYS A 170 16.21 0.05 -6.81
C LYS A 170 14.68 0.03 -6.90
N HIS A 171 14.00 1.06 -6.42
CA HIS A 171 12.54 1.17 -6.55
C HIS A 171 12.09 1.57 -7.96
N LEU A 172 13.04 2.01 -8.80
CA LEU A 172 12.81 2.53 -10.15
C LEU A 172 13.29 1.57 -11.26
N GLU A 173 13.84 0.39 -10.90
CA GLU A 173 14.40 -0.57 -11.85
C GLU A 173 13.47 -0.87 -13.04
N ALA A 174 12.18 -1.11 -12.76
CA ALA A 174 11.21 -1.39 -13.83
C ALA A 174 10.98 -0.17 -14.74
N THR A 175 10.99 1.05 -14.19
CA THR A 175 10.88 2.30 -14.95
C THR A 175 12.14 2.54 -15.77
N SER A 176 13.31 2.39 -15.17
CA SER A 176 14.62 2.51 -15.83
C SER A 176 14.74 1.54 -17.01
N ALA A 177 14.38 0.27 -16.78
CA ALA A 177 14.41 -0.75 -17.85
C ALA A 177 13.53 -0.36 -19.05
N LYS A 178 12.31 0.14 -18.81
CA LYS A 178 11.41 0.56 -19.90
C LYS A 178 11.89 1.81 -20.63
N LEU A 179 12.52 2.74 -19.93
CA LEU A 179 13.12 3.92 -20.57
C LEU A 179 14.34 3.56 -21.42
N ILE A 180 15.16 2.60 -20.99
CA ILE A 180 16.26 2.05 -21.81
C ILE A 180 15.72 1.37 -23.07
N GLU A 181 14.64 0.57 -22.95
CA GLU A 181 14.02 -0.10 -24.13
C GLU A 181 13.50 0.90 -25.18
N VAL A 182 13.07 2.09 -24.80
CA VAL A 182 12.66 3.14 -25.74
C VAL A 182 13.79 4.06 -26.19
N GLY A 183 15.04 3.78 -25.76
CA GLY A 183 16.23 4.44 -26.30
C GLY A 183 16.83 5.53 -25.41
N CYS A 184 16.35 5.70 -24.17
CA CYS A 184 16.97 6.63 -23.22
C CYS A 184 18.25 6.05 -22.62
N GLU A 185 19.22 6.91 -22.31
CA GLU A 185 20.33 6.55 -21.44
C GLU A 185 19.94 6.78 -19.98
N ILE A 186 20.20 5.79 -19.11
CA ILE A 186 19.94 5.85 -17.68
C ILE A 186 21.26 5.72 -16.93
N GLN A 187 21.55 6.68 -16.05
CA GLN A 187 22.67 6.63 -15.14
C GLN A 187 22.17 6.59 -13.70
N GLU A 188 22.52 5.52 -12.97
CA GLU A 188 22.14 5.34 -11.57
C GLU A 188 23.28 5.77 -10.63
N PHE A 189 22.93 6.46 -9.56
CA PHE A 189 23.80 6.88 -8.46
C PHE A 189 23.24 6.33 -7.15
N ASP A 190 23.89 6.57 -6.03
CA ASP A 190 23.46 6.03 -4.72
C ASP A 190 22.05 6.49 -4.34
N ASP A 191 21.70 7.76 -4.59
CA ASP A 191 20.43 8.38 -4.23
C ASP A 191 19.78 9.18 -5.37
N ALA A 192 20.20 8.93 -6.61
CA ALA A 192 19.71 9.66 -7.76
C ALA A 192 19.69 8.80 -9.03
N VAL A 193 18.84 9.19 -9.98
CA VAL A 193 18.79 8.62 -11.34
C VAL A 193 18.79 9.75 -12.35
N ARG A 194 19.70 9.70 -13.34
CA ARG A 194 19.72 10.63 -14.47
C ARG A 194 19.11 9.96 -15.70
N VAL A 195 18.24 10.66 -16.36
CA VAL A 195 17.62 10.26 -17.62
C VAL A 195 18.07 11.21 -18.71
N ILE A 196 18.66 10.67 -19.77
CA ILE A 196 19.10 11.40 -20.97
C ILE A 196 18.32 10.80 -22.14
N ALA A 197 17.52 11.62 -22.84
CA ALA A 197 16.62 11.18 -23.91
C ALA A 197 16.96 11.83 -25.25
#